data_403d823dc09086ff4bce6e6307fc68ea
#
_entry.id   403d823dc09086ff4bce6e6307fc68ea
#
_cell.length_a   1.000
_cell.length_b   1.000
_cell.length_c   1.000
_cell.angle_alpha   90.00
_cell.angle_beta   90.00
_cell.angle_gamma   90.00
#
_symmetry.space_group_name_H-M   'P 1'
#
loop_
_entity.id
_entity.type
_entity.pdbx_description
1 polymer ?
#
loop_
_entity_poly.entity_id
_entity_poly.type
_entity_poly.pdbx_seq_one_letter_code
_entity_poly.pdbx_strand_id
1 'polypeptide(L)'
;KYLRNPGLPIYPSRAVRPTKLDPFKPYLQARIQAAKPHWIPATVLLRELREHGYTGGLSQLKAWLSPLRHDASGTVVRFETAPGKQMQVDFTIIRRGNRPLKAFVATLGFSRASYVRFFDHERNDAWLTGLREACHFFGGVPQEVLFDNASTIIRERDAYGEGDHRWHPALLALAEEYGFRPRVCRPYRAQTKGK
;
A
#
# COMPACT_ATOMS: atom_id res chain seq x y z
N LYS A 1 14.98 -19.20 48.29
CA LYS A 1 13.55 -19.51 48.00
C LYS A 1 13.40 -20.12 46.63
N TYR A 2 14.13 -19.63 45.60
CA TYR A 2 14.08 -20.14 44.22
C TYR A 2 14.83 -21.45 43.99
N LEU A 3 15.77 -21.80 44.80
CA LEU A 3 16.54 -23.07 44.70
C LEU A 3 15.77 -24.32 45.17
N ARG A 4 14.64 -24.15 45.85
CA ARG A 4 13.79 -25.23 46.35
C ARG A 4 12.60 -25.56 45.44
N ASN A 5 12.33 -24.73 44.45
CA ASN A 5 11.22 -24.96 43.52
C ASN A 5 11.69 -24.65 42.07
N PRO A 6 12.03 -25.69 41.28
CA PRO A 6 12.55 -25.56 39.92
C PRO A 6 11.48 -25.10 38.91
N GLY A 7 10.23 -24.91 39.34
CA GLY A 7 9.18 -24.33 38.49
C GLY A 7 9.40 -22.86 38.23
N LEU A 8 9.16 -22.40 37.01
CA LEU A 8 9.14 -20.96 36.67
C LEU A 8 8.13 -20.22 37.57
N PRO A 9 8.50 -19.08 38.16
CA PRO A 9 7.58 -18.33 39.02
C PRO A 9 6.38 -17.87 38.18
N ILE A 10 5.17 -18.34 38.55
CA ILE A 10 3.91 -17.90 37.95
C ILE A 10 3.57 -16.58 38.61
N TYR A 11 3.75 -15.49 37.87
CA TYR A 11 3.28 -14.17 38.32
C TYR A 11 1.80 -14.03 37.97
N PRO A 12 0.93 -13.66 38.93
CA PRO A 12 -0.47 -13.36 38.62
C PRO A 12 -0.52 -12.24 37.60
N SER A 13 -1.41 -12.37 36.62
CA SER A 13 -1.63 -11.32 35.63
C SER A 13 -2.02 -10.03 36.37
N ARG A 14 -1.45 -8.90 35.94
CA ARG A 14 -1.75 -7.60 36.54
C ARG A 14 -3.22 -7.28 36.35
N ALA A 15 -3.92 -6.87 37.41
CA ALA A 15 -5.32 -6.44 37.32
C ALA A 15 -5.46 -5.32 36.26
N VAL A 16 -6.45 -5.49 35.39
CA VAL A 16 -6.75 -4.50 34.33
C VAL A 16 -7.28 -3.23 35.02
N ARG A 17 -6.55 -2.14 34.88
CA ARG A 17 -6.98 -0.84 35.43
C ARG A 17 -7.93 -0.15 34.46
N PRO A 18 -9.00 0.49 34.95
CA PRO A 18 -9.87 1.31 34.11
C PRO A 18 -9.08 2.37 33.35
N THR A 19 -9.41 2.57 32.11
CA THR A 19 -8.75 3.54 31.24
C THR A 19 -9.68 4.72 30.95
N LYS A 20 -9.10 5.89 30.62
CA LYS A 20 -9.89 7.06 30.20
C LYS A 20 -10.74 6.80 28.95
N LEU A 21 -10.40 5.75 28.20
CA LEU A 21 -11.10 5.37 26.96
C LEU A 21 -12.36 4.53 27.23
N ASP A 22 -12.45 3.85 28.39
CA ASP A 22 -13.51 2.88 28.66
C ASP A 22 -14.94 3.44 28.51
N PRO A 23 -15.25 4.65 28.98
CA PRO A 23 -16.57 5.23 28.79
C PRO A 23 -16.95 5.47 27.31
N PHE A 24 -15.96 5.60 26.44
CA PHE A 24 -16.14 5.94 25.03
C PHE A 24 -16.12 4.71 24.10
N LYS A 25 -15.79 3.53 24.62
CA LYS A 25 -15.75 2.28 23.82
C LYS A 25 -17.06 1.94 23.12
N PRO A 26 -18.25 2.07 23.75
CA PRO A 26 -19.51 1.81 23.08
C PRO A 26 -19.74 2.73 21.86
N TYR A 27 -19.44 4.02 22.00
CA TYR A 27 -19.51 4.98 20.91
C TYR A 27 -18.56 4.58 19.75
N LEU A 28 -17.31 4.26 20.08
CA LEU A 28 -16.32 3.86 19.08
C LEU A 28 -16.73 2.58 18.34
N GLN A 29 -17.26 1.60 19.04
CA GLN A 29 -17.75 0.35 18.44
C GLN A 29 -18.89 0.62 17.46
N ALA A 30 -19.88 1.39 17.85
CA ALA A 30 -21.00 1.77 16.98
C ALA A 30 -20.53 2.56 15.76
N ARG A 31 -19.60 3.50 15.95
CA ARG A 31 -19.04 4.35 14.89
C ARG A 31 -18.25 3.57 13.88
N ILE A 32 -17.40 2.61 14.33
CA ILE A 32 -16.61 1.72 13.47
C ILE A 32 -17.54 0.77 12.71
N GLN A 33 -18.57 0.22 13.36
CA GLN A 33 -19.53 -0.68 12.73
C GLN A 33 -20.33 0.03 11.61
N ALA A 34 -20.78 1.25 11.86
CA ALA A 34 -21.50 2.06 10.88
C ALA A 34 -20.65 2.45 9.66
N ALA A 35 -19.34 2.50 9.83
CA ALA A 35 -18.43 2.85 8.73
C ALA A 35 -18.04 1.66 7.84
N LYS A 36 -18.34 0.44 8.24
CA LYS A 36 -17.98 -0.75 7.42
C LYS A 36 -18.56 -0.65 6.00
N PRO A 37 -17.81 -1.05 4.96
CA PRO A 37 -16.52 -1.73 5.00
C PRO A 37 -15.29 -0.80 5.16
N HIS A 38 -15.48 0.50 5.35
CA HIS A 38 -14.40 1.47 5.42
C HIS A 38 -13.83 1.59 6.83
N TRP A 39 -12.51 1.75 6.94
CA TRP A 39 -11.83 1.99 8.19
C TRP A 39 -11.69 3.50 8.46
N ILE A 40 -12.06 3.94 9.66
CA ILE A 40 -11.91 5.33 10.08
C ILE A 40 -10.50 5.52 10.68
N PRO A 41 -9.72 6.51 10.22
CA PRO A 41 -8.41 6.81 10.81
C PRO A 41 -8.51 7.17 12.30
N ALA A 42 -7.54 6.70 13.10
CA ALA A 42 -7.51 6.97 14.54
C ALA A 42 -7.47 8.47 14.90
N THR A 43 -6.93 9.31 14.02
CA THR A 43 -6.90 10.77 14.17
C THR A 43 -8.28 11.39 14.04
N VAL A 44 -9.13 10.86 13.17
CA VAL A 44 -10.53 11.29 13.01
C VAL A 44 -11.34 10.90 14.24
N LEU A 45 -11.24 9.62 14.64
CA LEU A 45 -11.89 9.14 15.86
C LEU A 45 -11.45 9.91 17.11
N LEU A 46 -10.18 10.27 17.22
CA LEU A 46 -9.69 11.09 18.34
C LEU A 46 -10.33 12.48 18.36
N ARG A 47 -10.51 13.10 17.20
CA ARG A 47 -11.17 14.41 17.10
C ARG A 47 -12.62 14.30 17.55
N GLU A 48 -13.38 13.32 17.05
CA GLU A 48 -14.75 13.06 17.47
C GLU A 48 -14.84 12.80 18.99
N LEU A 49 -13.93 11.99 19.56
CA LEU A 49 -13.88 11.72 21.00
C LEU A 49 -13.59 12.95 21.84
N ARG A 50 -12.75 13.88 21.35
CA ARG A 50 -12.49 15.14 22.06
C ARG A 50 -13.72 16.02 22.15
N GLU A 51 -14.56 16.05 21.12
CA GLU A 51 -15.86 16.72 21.13
C GLU A 51 -16.80 16.10 22.17
N HIS A 52 -16.66 14.80 22.46
CA HIS A 52 -17.38 14.09 23.52
C HIS A 52 -16.67 14.13 24.90
N GLY A 53 -15.62 14.94 25.07
CA GLY A 53 -14.96 15.14 26.34
C GLY A 53 -13.82 14.16 26.66
N TYR A 54 -13.30 13.40 25.69
CA TYR A 54 -12.15 12.53 25.90
C TYR A 54 -10.86 13.31 26.07
N THR A 55 -10.19 13.11 27.22
CA THR A 55 -8.90 13.78 27.56
C THR A 55 -7.68 12.89 27.41
N GLY A 56 -7.82 11.68 26.89
CA GLY A 56 -6.74 10.73 26.70
C GLY A 56 -5.93 10.97 25.44
N GLY A 57 -4.83 10.23 25.30
CA GLY A 57 -3.90 10.35 24.18
C GLY A 57 -4.23 9.45 22.99
N LEU A 58 -3.70 9.80 21.82
CA LEU A 58 -3.80 9.02 20.58
C LEU A 58 -3.24 7.60 20.73
N SER A 59 -2.17 7.41 21.51
CA SER A 59 -1.53 6.11 21.70
C SER A 59 -2.47 5.10 22.36
N GLN A 60 -3.25 5.54 23.37
CA GLN A 60 -4.24 4.70 24.03
C GLN A 60 -5.36 4.27 23.08
N LEU A 61 -5.84 5.21 22.26
CA LEU A 61 -6.84 4.92 21.23
C LEU A 61 -6.30 3.94 20.19
N LYS A 62 -5.08 4.16 19.68
CA LYS A 62 -4.44 3.24 18.71
C LYS A 62 -4.24 1.84 19.27
N ALA A 63 -3.81 1.72 20.55
CA ALA A 63 -3.65 0.42 21.21
C ALA A 63 -4.97 -0.37 21.27
N TRP A 64 -6.08 0.32 21.57
CA TRP A 64 -7.41 -0.30 21.59
C TRP A 64 -7.93 -0.64 20.18
N LEU A 65 -7.66 0.20 19.17
CA LEU A 65 -8.08 -0.04 17.78
C LEU A 65 -7.29 -1.16 17.11
N SER A 66 -6.05 -1.43 17.54
CA SER A 66 -5.14 -2.38 16.90
C SER A 66 -5.74 -3.78 16.70
N PRO A 67 -6.28 -4.46 17.72
CA PRO A 67 -6.91 -5.78 17.54
C PRO A 67 -8.13 -5.73 16.61
N LEU A 68 -8.95 -4.69 16.71
CA LEU A 68 -10.14 -4.53 15.86
C LEU A 68 -9.80 -4.33 14.39
N ARG A 69 -8.62 -3.76 14.10
CA ARG A 69 -8.12 -3.59 12.74
C ARG A 69 -7.66 -4.91 12.12
N HIS A 70 -7.12 -5.83 12.92
CA HIS A 70 -6.73 -7.16 12.45
C HIS A 70 -7.93 -8.00 12.05
N ASP A 71 -9.05 -7.91 12.78
CA ASP A 71 -10.30 -8.58 12.41
C ASP A 71 -10.92 -7.98 11.13
N ALA A 72 -10.67 -6.71 10.86
CA ALA A 72 -11.14 -6.03 9.65
C ALA A 72 -10.20 -6.22 8.44
N SER A 73 -9.01 -6.75 8.64
CA SER A 73 -8.15 -7.19 7.54
C SER A 73 -8.72 -8.49 6.96
N GLY A 74 -9.79 -8.35 6.16
CA GLY A 74 -10.24 -9.42 5.29
C GLY A 74 -9.03 -10.03 4.58
N THR A 75 -9.08 -11.31 4.33
CA THR A 75 -8.11 -12.11 3.58
C THR A 75 -7.44 -11.23 2.54
N VAL A 76 -6.12 -11.05 2.62
CA VAL A 76 -5.35 -10.38 1.58
C VAL A 76 -5.62 -11.16 0.31
N VAL A 77 -6.55 -10.66 -0.51
CA VAL A 77 -6.78 -11.21 -1.84
C VAL A 77 -5.51 -10.90 -2.62
N ARG A 78 -4.61 -11.86 -2.68
CA ARG A 78 -3.48 -11.81 -3.59
C ARG A 78 -4.08 -11.88 -4.98
N PHE A 79 -4.01 -10.78 -5.71
CA PHE A 79 -4.35 -10.80 -7.12
C PHE A 79 -3.27 -11.61 -7.84
N GLU A 80 -3.49 -12.89 -7.99
CA GLU A 80 -2.68 -13.73 -8.85
C GLU A 80 -3.19 -13.53 -10.28
N THR A 81 -2.32 -13.05 -11.13
CA THR A 81 -2.62 -12.92 -12.56
C THR A 81 -2.07 -14.15 -13.29
N ALA A 82 -2.71 -14.53 -14.37
CA ALA A 82 -2.20 -15.60 -15.24
C ALA A 82 -0.78 -15.28 -15.74
N PRO A 83 0.02 -16.28 -16.11
CA PRO A 83 1.35 -16.09 -16.70
C PRO A 83 1.28 -15.12 -17.89
N GLY A 84 2.25 -14.18 -17.99
CA GLY A 84 2.30 -13.20 -19.07
C GLY A 84 1.18 -12.15 -19.07
N LYS A 85 0.26 -12.19 -18.11
CA LYS A 85 -0.88 -11.27 -18.08
C LYS A 85 -0.48 -9.86 -17.66
N GLN A 86 0.25 -9.71 -16.56
CA GLN A 86 0.51 -8.40 -15.97
C GLN A 86 1.90 -8.28 -15.37
N MET A 87 2.51 -7.12 -15.56
CA MET A 87 3.70 -6.65 -14.85
C MET A 87 3.35 -5.36 -14.11
N GLN A 88 3.76 -5.25 -12.86
CA GLN A 88 3.64 -4.03 -12.06
C GLN A 88 4.95 -3.29 -12.07
N VAL A 89 4.91 -1.97 -12.24
CA VAL A 89 6.10 -1.13 -12.26
C VAL A 89 5.94 0.05 -11.32
N ASP A 90 7.05 0.41 -10.65
CA ASP A 90 7.08 1.48 -9.67
C ASP A 90 8.47 2.09 -9.55
N PHE A 91 8.55 3.32 -9.04
CA PHE A 91 9.79 3.92 -8.58
C PHE A 91 9.79 4.05 -7.06
N THR A 92 10.89 3.64 -6.45
CA THR A 92 11.11 3.79 -5.01
C THR A 92 12.33 4.66 -4.74
N ILE A 93 12.24 5.55 -3.75
CA ILE A 93 13.35 6.43 -3.38
C ILE A 93 14.24 5.68 -2.39
N ILE A 94 15.48 5.39 -2.81
CA ILE A 94 16.48 4.76 -1.96
C ILE A 94 17.26 5.82 -1.16
N ARG A 95 17.63 6.92 -1.82
CA ARG A 95 18.39 8.01 -1.18
C ARG A 95 17.92 9.36 -1.71
N ARG A 96 17.73 10.31 -0.80
CA ARG A 96 17.39 11.71 -1.10
C ARG A 96 18.63 12.61 -0.98
N GLY A 97 18.55 13.87 -1.42
CA GLY A 97 19.59 14.89 -1.29
C GLY A 97 20.38 15.13 -2.57
N ASN A 98 21.63 15.60 -2.44
CA ASN A 98 22.45 16.05 -3.57
C ASN A 98 22.85 14.95 -4.57
N ARG A 99 22.78 13.68 -4.16
CA ARG A 99 22.99 12.52 -5.03
C ARG A 99 21.81 11.57 -4.84
N PRO A 100 20.65 11.89 -5.42
CA PRO A 100 19.47 11.05 -5.28
C PRO A 100 19.72 9.68 -5.92
N LEU A 101 19.13 8.66 -5.34
CA LEU A 101 19.12 7.31 -5.90
C LEU A 101 17.70 6.79 -5.83
N LYS A 102 17.18 6.39 -6.97
CA LYS A 102 15.86 5.82 -7.14
C LYS A 102 15.97 4.46 -7.79
N ALA A 103 15.12 3.53 -7.38
CA ALA A 103 15.04 2.22 -7.99
C ALA A 103 13.75 2.13 -8.81
N PHE A 104 13.88 1.86 -10.10
CA PHE A 104 12.80 1.32 -10.91
C PHE A 104 12.66 -0.16 -10.58
N VAL A 105 11.45 -0.59 -10.26
CA VAL A 105 11.14 -1.98 -9.92
C VAL A 105 10.02 -2.45 -10.85
N ALA A 106 10.25 -3.55 -11.55
CA ALA A 106 9.26 -4.24 -12.37
C ALA A 106 9.03 -5.64 -11.81
N THR A 107 7.80 -6.00 -11.51
CA THR A 107 7.45 -7.30 -10.90
C THR A 107 6.36 -7.99 -11.72
N LEU A 108 6.61 -9.23 -12.14
CA LEU A 108 5.61 -10.05 -12.83
C LEU A 108 4.51 -10.49 -11.86
N GLY A 109 3.27 -10.37 -12.29
CA GLY A 109 2.10 -10.65 -11.46
C GLY A 109 1.95 -12.13 -11.06
N PHE A 110 2.38 -13.06 -11.90
CA PHE A 110 2.31 -14.50 -11.65
C PHE A 110 3.51 -15.02 -10.87
N SER A 111 4.71 -14.96 -11.47
CA SER A 111 5.93 -15.55 -10.90
C SER A 111 6.52 -14.76 -9.73
N ARG A 112 6.13 -13.50 -9.56
CA ARG A 112 6.73 -12.54 -8.64
C ARG A 112 8.21 -12.27 -8.89
N ALA A 113 8.74 -12.71 -10.01
CA ALA A 113 10.06 -12.34 -10.45
C ALA A 113 10.14 -10.83 -10.61
N SER A 114 11.23 -10.25 -10.12
CA SER A 114 11.40 -8.79 -10.11
C SER A 114 12.71 -8.40 -10.80
N TYR A 115 12.61 -7.35 -11.59
CA TYR A 115 13.74 -6.65 -12.20
C TYR A 115 13.91 -5.30 -11.50
N VAL A 116 15.15 -4.93 -11.19
CA VAL A 116 15.46 -3.66 -10.51
C VAL A 116 16.58 -2.96 -11.24
N ARG A 117 16.38 -1.66 -11.50
CA ARG A 117 17.42 -0.76 -12.03
C ARG A 117 17.47 0.53 -11.25
N PHE A 118 18.67 1.05 -11.03
CA PHE A 118 18.88 2.31 -10.32
C PHE A 118 19.05 3.48 -11.28
N PHE A 119 18.46 4.62 -10.90
CA PHE A 119 18.53 5.90 -11.59
C PHE A 119 18.75 7.03 -10.56
N ASP A 120 19.25 8.15 -11.01
CA ASP A 120 19.35 9.38 -10.22
C ASP A 120 18.05 10.22 -10.28
N HIS A 121 17.14 9.88 -11.18
CA HIS A 121 15.85 10.56 -11.39
C HIS A 121 14.73 9.58 -11.75
N GLU A 122 13.49 10.06 -11.84
CA GLU A 122 12.30 9.31 -12.28
C GLU A 122 11.57 10.01 -13.44
N ARG A 123 12.34 10.65 -14.34
CA ARG A 123 11.78 11.27 -15.54
C ARG A 123 11.34 10.21 -16.54
N ASN A 124 10.66 10.66 -17.59
CA ASN A 124 10.07 9.78 -18.60
C ASN A 124 11.09 8.84 -19.27
N ASP A 125 12.30 9.33 -19.52
CA ASP A 125 13.41 8.54 -20.10
C ASP A 125 13.82 7.36 -19.20
N ALA A 126 13.85 7.56 -17.87
CA ALA A 126 14.14 6.48 -16.92
C ALA A 126 13.02 5.42 -16.90
N TRP A 127 11.76 5.83 -17.01
CA TRP A 127 10.63 4.91 -17.12
C TRP A 127 10.71 4.06 -18.38
N LEU A 128 10.94 4.69 -19.55
CA LEU A 128 11.01 3.98 -20.83
C LEU A 128 12.21 3.02 -20.88
N THR A 129 13.36 3.45 -20.36
CA THR A 129 14.54 2.60 -20.26
C THR A 129 14.30 1.41 -19.35
N GLY A 130 13.76 1.66 -18.15
CA GLY A 130 13.42 0.59 -17.19
C GLY A 130 12.45 -0.44 -17.76
N LEU A 131 11.42 0.00 -18.49
CA LEU A 131 10.45 -0.88 -19.16
C LEU A 131 11.09 -1.76 -20.22
N ARG A 132 11.88 -1.17 -21.13
CA ARG A 132 12.59 -1.94 -22.19
C ARG A 132 13.49 -3.02 -21.61
N GLU A 133 14.26 -2.65 -20.62
CA GLU A 133 15.19 -3.58 -20.00
C GLU A 133 14.49 -4.65 -19.14
N ALA A 134 13.39 -4.31 -18.47
CA ALA A 134 12.58 -5.30 -17.77
C ALA A 134 11.99 -6.33 -18.73
N CYS A 135 11.43 -5.91 -19.88
CA CYS A 135 10.92 -6.82 -20.90
C CYS A 135 12.05 -7.71 -21.47
N HIS A 136 13.22 -7.14 -21.70
CA HIS A 136 14.38 -7.91 -22.14
C HIS A 136 14.84 -8.93 -21.09
N PHE A 137 14.93 -8.51 -19.82
CA PHE A 137 15.30 -9.38 -18.69
C PHE A 137 14.35 -10.56 -18.50
N PHE A 138 13.05 -10.31 -18.63
CA PHE A 138 12.04 -11.37 -18.51
C PHE A 138 11.89 -12.25 -19.76
N GLY A 139 12.56 -11.88 -20.85
CA GLY A 139 12.47 -12.62 -22.12
C GLY A 139 11.11 -12.50 -22.80
N GLY A 140 10.33 -11.48 -22.50
CA GLY A 140 9.00 -11.27 -23.09
C GLY A 140 8.28 -10.03 -22.56
N VAL A 141 7.16 -9.72 -23.22
CA VAL A 141 6.32 -8.56 -22.90
C VAL A 141 4.99 -9.03 -22.30
N PRO A 142 4.59 -8.53 -21.13
CA PRO A 142 3.28 -8.84 -20.56
C PRO A 142 2.15 -8.17 -21.35
N GLN A 143 0.94 -8.71 -21.27
CA GLN A 143 -0.23 -8.11 -21.92
C GLN A 143 -0.57 -6.73 -21.35
N GLU A 144 -0.35 -6.53 -20.05
CA GLU A 144 -0.66 -5.29 -19.35
C GLU A 144 0.53 -4.88 -18.46
N VAL A 145 0.82 -3.57 -18.46
CA VAL A 145 1.76 -2.96 -17.52
C VAL A 145 0.99 -2.03 -16.60
N LEU A 146 1.02 -2.34 -15.31
CA LEU A 146 0.32 -1.60 -14.27
C LEU A 146 1.25 -0.59 -13.63
N PHE A 147 0.90 0.68 -13.78
CA PHE A 147 1.62 1.81 -13.21
C PHE A 147 0.96 2.27 -11.90
N ASP A 148 1.77 2.74 -10.96
CA ASP A 148 1.25 3.61 -9.92
C ASP A 148 0.96 5.00 -10.50
N ASN A 149 0.32 5.84 -9.70
CA ASN A 149 -0.13 7.17 -10.08
C ASN A 149 1.04 8.16 -10.34
N ALA A 150 1.96 7.79 -11.21
CA ALA A 150 3.12 8.62 -11.54
C ALA A 150 2.72 9.74 -12.51
N SER A 151 2.69 10.98 -12.04
CA SER A 151 2.40 12.18 -12.84
C SER A 151 3.36 12.36 -14.03
N THR A 152 4.51 11.74 -13.99
CA THR A 152 5.52 11.74 -15.08
C THR A 152 5.03 10.98 -16.32
N ILE A 153 4.15 9.99 -16.14
CA ILE A 153 3.69 9.09 -17.21
C ILE A 153 2.23 9.35 -17.56
N ILE A 154 1.45 9.79 -16.56
CA ILE A 154 0.02 10.08 -16.71
C ILE A 154 -0.11 11.60 -16.72
N ARG A 155 -0.45 12.18 -17.87
CA ARG A 155 -0.68 13.62 -17.99
C ARG A 155 -2.01 14.06 -17.39
N GLU A 156 -3.05 13.26 -17.61
CA GLU A 156 -4.39 13.55 -17.12
C GLU A 156 -5.15 12.25 -16.90
N ARG A 157 -5.82 12.14 -15.75
CA ARG A 157 -6.65 10.98 -15.43
C ARG A 157 -8.06 11.19 -15.95
N ASP A 158 -8.65 10.08 -16.40
CA ASP A 158 -10.03 10.03 -16.85
C ASP A 158 -10.39 11.14 -17.87
N ALA A 159 -9.38 11.55 -18.67
CA ALA A 159 -9.48 12.63 -19.63
C ALA A 159 -10.53 12.37 -20.73
N TYR A 160 -10.81 11.12 -21.01
CA TYR A 160 -11.74 10.68 -22.07
C TYR A 160 -12.87 9.81 -21.55
N GLY A 161 -13.00 9.70 -20.22
CA GLY A 161 -14.00 8.87 -19.53
C GLY A 161 -13.39 8.03 -18.40
N GLU A 162 -14.22 7.41 -17.55
CA GLU A 162 -13.74 6.61 -16.41
C GLU A 162 -12.82 5.47 -16.87
N GLY A 163 -11.55 5.54 -16.44
CA GLY A 163 -10.52 4.54 -16.79
C GLY A 163 -9.76 4.85 -18.08
N ASP A 164 -10.11 5.91 -18.79
CA ASP A 164 -9.44 6.33 -20.02
C ASP A 164 -8.57 7.58 -19.76
N HIS A 165 -7.27 7.35 -19.64
CA HIS A 165 -6.31 8.32 -19.18
C HIS A 165 -5.49 8.93 -20.32
N ARG A 166 -5.12 10.18 -20.18
CA ARG A 166 -4.15 10.83 -21.07
C ARG A 166 -2.73 10.48 -20.66
N TRP A 167 -2.13 9.58 -21.41
CA TRP A 167 -0.76 9.13 -21.18
C TRP A 167 0.28 10.03 -21.83
N HIS A 168 1.52 9.91 -21.36
CA HIS A 168 2.65 10.54 -22.05
C HIS A 168 2.84 9.90 -23.44
N PRO A 169 2.96 10.69 -24.53
CA PRO A 169 3.03 10.15 -25.91
C PRO A 169 4.14 9.12 -26.12
N ALA A 170 5.32 9.33 -25.52
CA ALA A 170 6.43 8.39 -25.64
C ALA A 170 6.16 7.04 -24.95
N LEU A 171 5.30 7.00 -23.90
CA LEU A 171 4.86 5.74 -23.31
C LEU A 171 3.87 5.01 -24.24
N LEU A 172 2.94 5.74 -24.87
CA LEU A 172 2.02 5.14 -25.84
C LEU A 172 2.77 4.56 -27.04
N ALA A 173 3.76 5.27 -27.57
CA ALA A 173 4.60 4.76 -28.65
C ALA A 173 5.35 3.47 -28.23
N LEU A 174 5.91 3.43 -27.02
CA LEU A 174 6.53 2.22 -26.50
C LEU A 174 5.53 1.09 -26.29
N ALA A 175 4.34 1.40 -25.81
CA ALA A 175 3.28 0.41 -25.59
C ALA A 175 2.80 -0.21 -26.92
N GLU A 176 2.70 0.59 -27.96
CA GLU A 176 2.38 0.14 -29.31
C GLU A 176 3.51 -0.70 -29.90
N GLU A 177 4.77 -0.24 -29.80
CA GLU A 177 5.97 -0.96 -30.27
C GLU A 177 6.09 -2.36 -29.64
N TYR A 178 5.86 -2.46 -28.32
CA TYR A 178 6.00 -3.71 -27.55
C TYR A 178 4.71 -4.53 -27.46
N GLY A 179 3.55 -3.97 -27.81
CA GLY A 179 2.27 -4.66 -27.78
C GLY A 179 1.65 -4.84 -26.40
N PHE A 180 1.94 -3.98 -25.43
CA PHE A 180 1.32 -4.03 -24.10
C PHE A 180 0.29 -2.92 -23.88
N ARG A 181 -0.65 -3.15 -22.96
CA ARG A 181 -1.64 -2.15 -22.56
C ARG A 181 -1.22 -1.47 -21.26
N PRO A 182 -1.01 -0.14 -21.21
CA PRO A 182 -0.77 0.58 -19.97
C PRO A 182 -2.04 0.64 -19.12
N ARG A 183 -1.92 0.38 -17.82
CA ARG A 183 -2.99 0.44 -16.83
C ARG A 183 -2.54 1.26 -15.63
N VAL A 184 -3.49 1.87 -14.93
CA VAL A 184 -3.24 2.64 -13.70
C VAL A 184 -3.93 1.96 -12.52
N CYS A 185 -3.25 1.96 -11.37
CA CYS A 185 -3.89 1.57 -10.12
C CYS A 185 -5.05 2.52 -9.78
N ARG A 186 -6.19 1.98 -9.36
CA ARG A 186 -7.30 2.80 -8.86
C ARG A 186 -6.85 3.60 -7.63
N PRO A 187 -7.23 4.88 -7.51
CA PRO A 187 -6.93 5.66 -6.32
C PRO A 187 -7.42 4.97 -5.05
N TYR A 188 -6.68 5.10 -3.95
CA TYR A 188 -7.02 4.59 -2.61
C TYR A 188 -7.23 3.07 -2.45
N ARG A 189 -6.95 2.26 -3.47
CA ARG A 189 -6.89 0.80 -3.37
C ARG A 189 -5.44 0.31 -3.34
N ALA A 190 -4.75 0.51 -2.22
CA ALA A 190 -3.42 -0.08 -1.98
C ALA A 190 -3.41 -1.63 -2.11
N GLN A 191 -4.58 -2.26 -2.03
CA GLN A 191 -4.78 -3.70 -2.18
C GLN A 191 -4.58 -4.22 -3.62
N THR A 192 -4.62 -3.36 -4.63
CA THR A 192 -4.35 -3.75 -6.03
C THR A 192 -2.86 -3.95 -6.31
N LYS A 193 -1.98 -3.41 -5.48
CA LYS A 193 -0.57 -3.79 -5.41
C LYS A 193 -0.44 -4.93 -4.41
N GLY A 194 -0.58 -6.16 -4.84
CA GLY A 194 -0.34 -7.32 -3.98
C GLY A 194 1.08 -7.28 -3.40
N LYS A 195 1.20 -6.78 -2.17
CA LYS A 195 2.39 -6.96 -1.34
C LYS A 195 2.26 -8.22 -0.52
#